data_9b45c58d68bed1d6019fd96137c0890e
#
_entry.id   9b45c58d68bed1d6019fd96137c0890e
#
_cell.length_a   1.000
_cell.length_b   1.000
_cell.length_c   1.000
_cell.angle_alpha   90.00
_cell.angle_beta   90.00
_cell.angle_gamma   90.00
#
_symmetry.space_group_name_H-M   'P 1'
#
loop_
_entity.id
_entity.type
_entity.pdbx_description
1 polymer ?
#
loop_
_entity_poly.entity_id
_entity_poly.type
_entity_poly.pdbx_seq_one_letter_code
_entity_poly.pdbx_strand_id
1 'polypeptide(L)'
;MRTSRGPRPHDPHSWESVPAPAQTDEPVEVVHCAGWDPATRSAASPMSEAVARARDAAGDQYAAVLFVGGVARAVVEVCWSARHAEVWHIDESGRRYRGVAYRRWPDGRLRLFEVRGWRYGEQDTPEFAGENPTFRARVHRTVTATVEQVAVSAELSSGGKLDTWRDWQNWPEPTRPPDDVAVPASDGWPALAGMTGPVTVRPGPDVVPATFPWRPPHPLRPRHIEKVVTDGSRFRTQNGRVQTIKRVPAGTIRLPSGKLLVADPGWLHTDPEPLTATVSPGEYPVDVFELAEDGKSAWTVACRVTVKDAPVTSWDLALLEGRHELDLGDGEFFGNPVDTATLALVDQAGVKAFQQADIDAATAGEAVFHRLADPKTGTDLVIVPGWSDGSYPVWIGRTGDGAIGCFVLDFRVPELAGAEPV
;
A
#
# COMPACT_ATOMS: atom_id res chain seq x y z
N MET A 1 47.88 19.26 -6.09
CA MET A 1 47.06 20.34 -5.52
C MET A 1 45.62 19.84 -5.40
N ARG A 2 45.18 19.48 -4.19
CA ARG A 2 43.77 19.17 -3.93
C ARG A 2 43.07 20.47 -3.56
N THR A 3 42.19 20.95 -4.44
CA THR A 3 41.34 22.10 -4.14
C THR A 3 40.27 21.64 -3.14
N SER A 4 40.36 22.13 -1.91
CA SER A 4 39.29 22.01 -0.92
C SER A 4 38.07 22.76 -1.46
N ARG A 5 37.03 22.01 -1.87
CA ARG A 5 35.72 22.61 -2.09
C ARG A 5 35.20 23.04 -0.72
N GLY A 6 35.03 24.33 -0.53
CA GLY A 6 34.33 24.90 0.62
C GLY A 6 32.90 24.32 0.73
N PRO A 7 32.28 24.44 1.91
CA PRO A 7 30.91 23.97 2.10
C PRO A 7 30.02 24.59 1.04
N ARG A 8 29.23 23.76 0.35
CA ARG A 8 28.19 24.26 -0.58
C ARG A 8 27.19 25.08 0.24
N PRO A 9 26.69 26.20 -0.30
CA PRO A 9 25.60 26.92 0.34
C PRO A 9 24.44 25.92 0.58
N HIS A 10 23.81 25.99 1.74
CA HIS A 10 22.61 25.21 2.07
C HIS A 10 21.61 25.32 0.92
N ASP A 11 21.40 24.23 0.21
CA ASP A 11 20.32 24.14 -0.76
C ASP A 11 19.02 24.12 0.02
N PRO A 12 18.15 25.15 -0.07
CA PRO A 12 16.88 25.17 0.64
C PRO A 12 15.93 24.05 0.23
N HIS A 13 16.28 23.28 -0.79
CA HIS A 13 15.54 22.14 -1.33
C HIS A 13 16.13 20.80 -0.95
N SER A 14 17.14 20.74 -0.06
CA SER A 14 17.68 19.47 0.44
C SER A 14 16.80 18.94 1.61
N TRP A 15 16.73 17.61 1.76
CA TRP A 15 16.08 16.93 2.90
C TRP A 15 16.69 17.33 4.26
N GLU A 16 17.92 17.91 4.33
CA GLU A 16 18.49 18.60 5.48
C GLU A 16 17.61 19.75 5.97
N SER A 17 16.67 20.17 5.16
CA SER A 17 15.77 21.26 5.45
C SER A 17 14.54 20.86 6.31
N VAL A 18 14.26 19.57 6.51
CA VAL A 18 13.27 19.14 7.51
C VAL A 18 14.00 18.97 8.82
N PRO A 19 13.72 19.80 9.84
CA PRO A 19 14.46 19.76 11.10
C PRO A 19 14.42 18.36 11.72
N ALA A 20 15.57 17.87 12.19
CA ALA A 20 15.57 16.73 13.09
C ALA A 20 14.74 17.09 14.33
N PRO A 21 13.98 16.12 14.89
CA PRO A 21 13.30 16.37 16.16
C PRO A 21 14.36 16.74 17.21
N ALA A 22 14.06 17.76 18.01
CA ALA A 22 14.92 18.11 19.14
C ALA A 22 14.92 16.93 20.11
N GLN A 23 16.12 16.37 20.34
CA GLN A 23 16.32 15.42 21.43
C GLN A 23 16.22 16.18 22.74
N THR A 24 15.53 15.61 23.72
CA THR A 24 15.42 16.20 25.04
C THR A 24 15.50 15.15 26.13
N ASP A 25 16.15 15.52 27.25
CA ASP A 25 16.20 14.77 28.51
C ASP A 25 15.28 15.37 29.58
N GLU A 26 14.50 16.39 29.24
CA GLU A 26 13.50 16.97 30.12
C GLU A 26 12.38 15.97 30.47
N PRO A 27 11.69 16.16 31.63
CA PRO A 27 10.54 15.31 31.98
C PRO A 27 9.44 15.34 30.92
N VAL A 28 8.96 14.15 30.56
CA VAL A 28 7.90 13.95 29.58
C VAL A 28 6.61 13.53 30.28
N GLU A 29 5.53 14.25 30.03
CA GLU A 29 4.21 13.86 30.45
C GLU A 29 3.45 13.23 29.28
N VAL A 30 2.92 12.04 29.46
CA VAL A 30 2.16 11.28 28.47
C VAL A 30 0.67 11.42 28.74
N VAL A 31 -0.10 11.82 27.72
CA VAL A 31 -1.56 11.86 27.76
C VAL A 31 -2.12 10.87 26.75
N HIS A 32 -2.70 9.78 27.20
CA HIS A 32 -3.42 8.84 26.32
C HIS A 32 -4.73 9.46 25.85
N CYS A 33 -5.05 9.30 24.56
CA CYS A 33 -6.19 9.97 23.92
C CYS A 33 -6.63 9.27 22.63
N ALA A 34 -7.67 9.80 22.00
CA ALA A 34 -8.09 9.34 20.68
C ALA A 34 -7.16 9.81 19.55
N GLY A 35 -6.46 10.95 19.74
CA GLY A 35 -5.56 11.53 18.74
C GLY A 35 -5.25 12.99 19.05
N TRP A 36 -4.71 13.69 18.06
CA TRP A 36 -4.42 15.11 18.09
C TRP A 36 -5.54 15.90 17.44
N ASP A 37 -6.00 16.97 18.10
CA ASP A 37 -6.92 17.94 17.50
C ASP A 37 -6.11 19.16 17.03
N PRO A 38 -5.92 19.35 15.72
CA PRO A 38 -5.15 20.49 15.20
C PRO A 38 -5.86 21.83 15.39
N ALA A 39 -7.19 21.85 15.53
CA ALA A 39 -7.95 23.09 15.71
C ALA A 39 -7.76 23.67 17.13
N THR A 40 -7.79 22.81 18.13
CA THR A 40 -7.58 23.19 19.53
C THR A 40 -6.14 23.03 20.00
N ARG A 41 -5.27 22.41 19.18
CA ARG A 41 -3.87 22.08 19.48
C ARG A 41 -3.75 21.31 20.80
N SER A 42 -4.57 20.28 20.95
CA SER A 42 -4.67 19.50 22.17
C SER A 42 -4.94 18.01 21.93
N ALA A 43 -4.78 17.20 22.98
CA ALA A 43 -5.16 15.81 22.98
C ALA A 43 -6.69 15.68 22.86
N ALA A 44 -7.17 15.04 21.79
CA ALA A 44 -8.59 14.81 21.56
C ALA A 44 -9.09 13.62 22.38
N SER A 45 -10.18 13.80 23.11
CA SER A 45 -10.82 12.76 23.91
C SER A 45 -9.81 11.95 24.76
N PRO A 46 -9.25 12.53 25.82
CA PRO A 46 -8.32 11.84 26.72
C PRO A 46 -8.94 10.56 27.30
N MET A 47 -8.11 9.55 27.55
CA MET A 47 -8.48 8.28 28.19
C MET A 47 -7.48 7.90 29.27
N SER A 48 -7.85 6.98 30.15
CA SER A 48 -6.94 6.45 31.15
C SER A 48 -5.88 5.53 30.52
N GLU A 49 -4.76 5.36 31.21
CA GLU A 49 -3.74 4.39 30.81
C GLU A 49 -4.29 2.96 30.72
N ALA A 50 -5.23 2.60 31.61
CA ALA A 50 -5.87 1.28 31.59
C ALA A 50 -6.67 1.05 30.31
N VAL A 51 -7.40 2.06 29.85
CA VAL A 51 -8.13 2.01 28.55
C VAL A 51 -7.14 1.92 27.39
N ALA A 52 -6.08 2.71 27.38
CA ALA A 52 -5.07 2.68 26.33
C ALA A 52 -4.38 1.30 26.25
N ARG A 53 -3.99 0.72 27.38
CA ARG A 53 -3.42 -0.65 27.43
C ARG A 53 -4.38 -1.73 26.96
N ALA A 54 -5.66 -1.62 27.30
CA ALA A 54 -6.67 -2.56 26.81
C ALA A 54 -6.81 -2.49 25.28
N ARG A 55 -6.80 -1.30 24.72
CA ARG A 55 -6.82 -1.09 23.25
C ARG A 55 -5.56 -1.60 22.58
N ASP A 56 -4.39 -1.34 23.15
CA ASP A 56 -3.11 -1.87 22.66
C ASP A 56 -3.14 -3.40 22.58
N ALA A 57 -3.59 -4.06 23.65
CA ALA A 57 -3.69 -5.52 23.72
C ALA A 57 -4.74 -6.09 22.73
N ALA A 58 -5.83 -5.36 22.46
CA ALA A 58 -6.84 -5.72 21.48
C ALA A 58 -6.40 -5.45 20.03
N GLY A 59 -5.33 -4.69 19.84
CA GLY A 59 -4.90 -4.23 18.52
C GLY A 59 -5.67 -3.03 17.99
N ASP A 60 -6.50 -2.42 18.81
CA ASP A 60 -7.32 -1.27 18.47
C ASP A 60 -6.48 0.02 18.42
N GLN A 61 -7.00 1.03 17.71
CA GLN A 61 -6.31 2.32 17.63
C GLN A 61 -6.41 3.13 18.92
N TYR A 62 -5.35 3.81 19.27
CA TYR A 62 -5.25 4.84 20.30
C TYR A 62 -4.11 5.80 19.95
N ALA A 63 -3.97 6.88 20.71
CA ALA A 63 -2.85 7.79 20.59
C ALA A 63 -2.32 8.20 21.97
N ALA A 64 -1.09 8.71 21.96
CA ALA A 64 -0.43 9.31 23.10
C ALA A 64 0.16 10.66 22.68
N VAL A 65 -0.23 11.74 23.35
CA VAL A 65 0.41 13.06 23.19
C VAL A 65 1.50 13.21 24.23
N LEU A 66 2.70 13.58 23.79
CA LEU A 66 3.88 13.76 24.59
C LEU A 66 4.13 15.25 24.85
N PHE A 67 4.09 15.64 26.11
CA PHE A 67 4.32 17.01 26.56
C PHE A 67 5.68 17.15 27.24
N VAL A 68 6.39 18.23 26.94
CA VAL A 68 7.62 18.66 27.62
C VAL A 68 7.43 20.09 28.07
N GLY A 69 7.61 20.36 29.37
CA GLY A 69 7.36 21.69 29.92
C GLY A 69 5.93 22.19 29.71
N GLY A 70 4.95 21.29 29.60
CA GLY A 70 3.53 21.63 29.34
C GLY A 70 3.20 21.92 27.87
N VAL A 71 4.16 21.80 26.95
CA VAL A 71 3.99 21.99 25.51
C VAL A 71 3.98 20.65 24.81
N ALA A 72 2.98 20.40 23.94
CA ALA A 72 2.94 19.19 23.11
C ALA A 72 4.11 19.19 22.12
N ARG A 73 4.91 18.12 22.13
CA ARG A 73 6.09 17.96 21.26
C ARG A 73 5.94 16.83 20.27
N ALA A 74 5.14 15.82 20.62
CA ALA A 74 4.84 14.75 19.68
C ALA A 74 3.46 14.12 19.95
N VAL A 75 2.94 13.45 18.94
CA VAL A 75 1.81 12.54 19.04
C VAL A 75 2.24 11.19 18.50
N VAL A 76 1.94 10.13 19.22
CA VAL A 76 2.12 8.76 18.76
C VAL A 76 0.76 8.15 18.49
N GLU A 77 0.52 7.72 17.27
CA GLU A 77 -0.69 7.06 16.81
C GLU A 77 -0.41 5.57 16.64
N VAL A 78 -1.22 4.70 17.24
CA VAL A 78 -1.00 3.25 17.27
C VAL A 78 -2.26 2.50 16.89
N CYS A 79 -2.14 1.48 16.00
CA CYS A 79 -3.20 0.55 15.65
C CYS A 79 -2.58 -0.80 15.20
N TRP A 80 -2.54 -1.80 16.09
CA TRP A 80 -1.89 -3.07 15.76
C TRP A 80 -2.71 -3.97 14.84
N SER A 81 -4.03 -3.84 14.79
CA SER A 81 -4.84 -4.52 13.77
C SER A 81 -4.47 -4.08 12.35
N ALA A 82 -4.00 -2.83 12.17
CA ALA A 82 -3.43 -2.30 10.94
C ALA A 82 -1.89 -2.42 10.90
N ARG A 83 -1.25 -3.04 11.91
CA ARG A 83 0.21 -3.16 12.05
C ARG A 83 0.94 -1.82 11.94
N HIS A 84 0.33 -0.75 12.45
CA HIS A 84 0.77 0.63 12.27
C HIS A 84 1.10 1.30 13.59
N ALA A 85 2.21 2.05 13.61
CA ALA A 85 2.50 3.08 14.58
C ALA A 85 3.15 4.27 13.86
N GLU A 86 2.79 5.50 14.25
CA GLU A 86 3.37 6.71 13.68
C GLU A 86 3.67 7.73 14.77
N VAL A 87 4.86 8.32 14.73
CA VAL A 87 5.28 9.41 15.59
C VAL A 87 5.22 10.70 14.79
N TRP A 88 4.35 11.59 15.19
CA TRP A 88 4.23 12.95 14.67
C TRP A 88 4.94 13.93 15.59
N HIS A 89 5.94 14.63 15.09
CA HIS A 89 6.58 15.73 15.81
C HIS A 89 5.79 17.03 15.56
N ILE A 90 5.63 17.82 16.61
CA ILE A 90 4.85 19.05 16.65
C ILE A 90 5.79 20.24 16.76
N ASP A 91 5.56 21.28 15.95
CA ASP A 91 6.29 22.54 15.98
C ASP A 91 5.80 23.46 17.11
N GLU A 92 6.48 24.61 17.29
CA GLU A 92 6.11 25.62 18.30
C GLU A 92 4.73 26.22 18.09
N SER A 93 4.19 26.16 16.86
CA SER A 93 2.84 26.61 16.52
C SER A 93 1.78 25.50 16.71
N GLY A 94 2.16 24.33 17.24
CA GLY A 94 1.25 23.20 17.48
C GLY A 94 0.86 22.43 16.22
N ARG A 95 1.64 22.54 15.12
CA ARG A 95 1.38 21.82 13.86
C ARG A 95 2.29 20.60 13.77
N ARG A 96 1.77 19.50 13.24
CA ARG A 96 2.58 18.34 12.90
C ARG A 96 3.46 18.66 11.69
N TYR A 97 4.76 18.59 11.84
CA TYR A 97 5.71 18.94 10.77
C TYR A 97 6.54 17.76 10.29
N ARG A 98 6.61 16.68 11.07
CA ARG A 98 7.33 15.46 10.71
C ARG A 98 6.59 14.24 11.23
N GLY A 99 6.27 13.32 10.33
CA GLY A 99 5.72 12.01 10.64
C GLY A 99 6.76 10.92 10.38
N VAL A 100 6.91 9.99 11.33
CA VAL A 100 7.77 8.80 11.24
C VAL A 100 6.90 7.58 11.44
N ALA A 101 6.57 6.91 10.35
CA ALA A 101 5.67 5.77 10.35
C ALA A 101 6.44 4.45 10.40
N TYR A 102 5.94 3.53 11.22
CA TYR A 102 6.46 2.19 11.40
C TYR A 102 5.43 1.14 11.08
N ARG A 103 5.89 -0.04 10.68
CA ARG A 103 5.10 -1.25 10.55
C ARG A 103 5.55 -2.31 11.56
N ARG A 104 4.57 -2.94 12.23
CA ARG A 104 4.84 -4.09 13.09
C ARG A 104 4.89 -5.35 12.23
N TRP A 105 6.09 -5.93 12.12
CA TRP A 105 6.34 -7.13 11.34
C TRP A 105 5.92 -8.40 12.09
N PRO A 106 5.83 -9.57 11.40
CA PRO A 106 5.43 -10.83 12.03
C PRO A 106 6.32 -11.29 13.18
N ASP A 107 7.59 -10.88 13.20
CA ASP A 107 8.55 -11.10 14.29
C ASP A 107 8.28 -10.23 15.54
N GLY A 108 7.24 -9.39 15.49
CA GLY A 108 6.84 -8.50 16.57
C GLY A 108 7.65 -7.20 16.67
N ARG A 109 8.60 -6.95 15.74
CA ARG A 109 9.43 -5.73 15.74
C ARG A 109 8.80 -4.63 14.89
N LEU A 110 9.14 -3.38 15.20
CA LEU A 110 8.80 -2.22 14.40
C LEU A 110 9.91 -1.95 13.39
N ARG A 111 9.55 -1.87 12.13
CA ARG A 111 10.44 -1.46 11.05
C ARG A 111 9.98 -0.16 10.46
N LEU A 112 10.92 0.73 10.22
CA LEU A 112 10.64 2.02 9.60
C LEU A 112 10.02 1.81 8.22
N PHE A 113 8.91 2.49 7.99
CA PHE A 113 8.14 2.42 6.76
C PHE A 113 8.26 3.69 5.92
N GLU A 114 8.03 4.86 6.54
CA GLU A 114 8.01 6.13 5.85
C GLU A 114 8.38 7.27 6.80
N VAL A 115 9.04 8.28 6.25
CA VAL A 115 9.21 9.58 6.91
C VAL A 115 8.63 10.65 6.00
N ARG A 116 7.79 11.50 6.56
CA ARG A 116 7.20 12.64 5.89
C ARG A 116 7.53 13.92 6.62
N GLY A 117 7.73 15.00 5.90
CA GLY A 117 8.01 16.30 6.50
C GLY A 117 7.32 17.44 5.76
N TRP A 118 6.85 18.41 6.53
CA TRP A 118 6.26 19.64 6.02
C TRP A 118 7.04 20.84 6.52
N ARG A 119 7.27 21.79 5.64
CA ARG A 119 7.85 23.09 5.98
C ARG A 119 6.76 24.14 5.89
N TYR A 120 6.48 24.79 7.00
CA TYR A 120 5.53 25.87 7.07
C TYR A 120 6.25 27.22 6.98
N GLY A 121 5.92 28.02 5.95
CA GLY A 121 6.60 29.33 5.71
C GLY A 121 6.20 30.40 6.70
N GLU A 122 4.95 30.43 7.09
CA GLU A 122 4.37 31.45 7.98
C GLU A 122 3.67 30.81 9.17
N GLN A 123 3.58 31.56 10.28
CA GLN A 123 3.00 31.07 11.53
C GLN A 123 1.52 30.70 11.38
N ASP A 124 0.80 31.38 10.50
CA ASP A 124 -0.63 31.18 10.27
C ASP A 124 -0.93 30.15 9.17
N THR A 125 0.09 29.57 8.55
CA THR A 125 -0.10 28.51 7.55
C THR A 125 -0.81 27.31 8.22
N PRO A 126 -1.96 26.84 7.70
CA PRO A 126 -2.65 25.68 8.24
C PRO A 126 -1.78 24.42 8.19
N GLU A 127 -2.00 23.50 9.13
CA GLU A 127 -1.37 22.20 9.12
C GLU A 127 -1.67 21.47 7.81
N PHE A 128 -0.63 20.91 7.17
CA PHE A 128 -0.72 20.24 5.87
C PHE A 128 -1.27 21.12 4.72
N ALA A 129 -1.13 22.44 4.84
CA ALA A 129 -1.43 23.35 3.74
C ALA A 129 -0.49 23.05 2.54
N GLY A 130 -1.11 22.61 1.43
CA GLY A 130 -0.39 21.91 0.36
C GLY A 130 -0.45 20.41 0.62
N GLU A 131 -1.23 19.70 -0.17
CA GLU A 131 -1.58 18.27 0.05
C GLU A 131 -0.37 17.34 0.14
N ASN A 132 0.76 17.73 -0.46
CA ASN A 132 1.97 16.91 -0.49
C ASN A 132 3.00 17.36 0.56
N PRO A 133 3.66 16.42 1.24
CA PRO A 133 4.79 16.73 2.11
C PRO A 133 5.91 17.40 1.33
N THR A 134 6.63 18.33 1.98
CA THR A 134 7.84 18.94 1.40
C THR A 134 8.94 17.90 1.19
N PHE A 135 8.94 16.87 2.01
CA PHE A 135 9.84 15.74 1.98
C PHE A 135 9.09 14.46 2.28
N ARG A 136 9.38 13.41 1.51
CA ARG A 136 8.90 12.05 1.75
C ARG A 136 10.04 11.07 1.50
N ALA A 137 10.32 10.21 2.46
CA ALA A 137 11.21 9.08 2.26
C ALA A 137 10.49 7.79 2.60
N ARG A 138 10.47 6.85 1.66
CA ARG A 138 9.85 5.55 1.78
C ARG A 138 10.93 4.48 1.88
N VAL A 139 10.79 3.61 2.85
CA VAL A 139 11.65 2.43 3.01
C VAL A 139 10.97 1.26 2.32
N HIS A 140 11.66 0.65 1.36
CA HIS A 140 11.21 -0.54 0.65
C HIS A 140 12.02 -1.75 1.11
N ARG A 141 11.34 -2.83 1.46
CA ARG A 141 11.99 -4.08 1.88
C ARG A 141 11.67 -5.18 0.90
N THR A 142 12.72 -5.84 0.43
CA THR A 142 12.58 -7.08 -0.33
C THR A 142 13.08 -8.21 0.55
N VAL A 143 12.18 -9.07 1.00
CA VAL A 143 12.50 -10.18 1.90
C VAL A 143 12.32 -11.48 1.13
N THR A 144 13.45 -12.12 0.80
CA THR A 144 13.48 -13.47 0.22
C THR A 144 13.93 -14.48 1.28
N ALA A 145 13.86 -15.76 0.98
CA ALA A 145 14.32 -16.82 1.91
C ALA A 145 15.80 -16.67 2.32
N THR A 146 16.61 -15.94 1.55
CA THR A 146 18.07 -15.87 1.70
C THR A 146 18.61 -14.45 1.93
N VAL A 147 17.85 -13.43 1.58
CA VAL A 147 18.35 -12.03 1.61
C VAL A 147 17.21 -11.08 2.02
N GLU A 148 17.50 -10.16 2.91
CA GLU A 148 16.72 -8.94 3.14
C GLU A 148 17.47 -7.77 2.49
N GLN A 149 16.84 -7.11 1.53
CA GLN A 149 17.35 -5.87 0.94
C GLN A 149 16.49 -4.71 1.39
N VAL A 150 17.14 -3.63 1.82
CA VAL A 150 16.48 -2.39 2.23
C VAL A 150 16.89 -1.30 1.26
N ALA A 151 15.93 -0.71 0.58
CA ALA A 151 16.12 0.43 -0.30
C ALA A 151 15.29 1.62 0.21
N VAL A 152 15.72 2.83 -0.07
CA VAL A 152 14.96 4.05 0.24
C VAL A 152 14.73 4.82 -1.04
N SER A 153 13.48 5.19 -1.29
CA SER A 153 13.13 6.23 -2.24
C SER A 153 12.83 7.51 -1.46
N ALA A 154 13.43 8.62 -1.87
CA ALA A 154 13.14 9.91 -1.27
C ALA A 154 12.65 10.89 -2.34
N GLU A 155 11.65 11.66 -2.01
CA GLU A 155 11.01 12.65 -2.85
C GLU A 155 11.04 13.99 -2.14
N LEU A 156 11.46 15.04 -2.87
CA LEU A 156 11.41 16.42 -2.43
C LEU A 156 10.41 17.18 -3.29
N SER A 157 9.44 17.80 -2.66
CA SER A 157 8.53 18.72 -3.35
C SER A 157 9.15 20.13 -3.37
N SER A 158 10.07 20.34 -4.29
CA SER A 158 10.63 21.67 -4.55
C SER A 158 10.13 22.19 -5.89
N GLY A 159 9.06 22.97 -5.87
CA GLY A 159 8.58 23.66 -7.08
C GLY A 159 8.21 22.75 -8.24
N GLY A 160 7.77 21.52 -7.99
CA GLY A 160 7.32 20.55 -9.00
C GLY A 160 8.44 19.67 -9.59
N LYS A 161 9.65 19.69 -9.04
CA LYS A 161 10.68 18.71 -9.36
C LYS A 161 10.76 17.63 -8.28
N LEU A 162 10.72 16.38 -8.72
CA LEU A 162 10.92 15.20 -7.89
C LEU A 162 12.37 14.75 -8.03
N ASP A 163 13.15 14.84 -6.95
CA ASP A 163 14.47 14.24 -6.88
C ASP A 163 14.36 12.91 -6.12
N THR A 164 14.74 11.80 -6.77
CA THR A 164 14.64 10.45 -6.18
C THR A 164 16.03 9.94 -5.82
N TRP A 165 16.25 9.56 -4.56
CA TRP A 165 17.44 8.84 -4.11
C TRP A 165 17.11 7.38 -3.80
N ARG A 166 18.08 6.49 -4.04
CA ARG A 166 17.87 5.04 -3.92
C ARG A 166 18.80 4.35 -2.92
N ASP A 167 19.42 5.10 -2.01
CA ASP A 167 20.40 4.49 -1.11
C ASP A 167 20.14 4.89 0.35
N TRP A 168 19.78 3.90 1.18
CA TRP A 168 19.63 4.05 2.63
C TRP A 168 20.89 4.59 3.32
N GLN A 169 22.08 4.22 2.83
CA GLN A 169 23.35 4.63 3.42
C GLN A 169 23.60 6.13 3.25
N ASN A 170 22.96 6.75 2.29
CA ASN A 170 23.05 8.18 2.03
C ASN A 170 22.09 9.03 2.87
N TRP A 171 21.27 8.40 3.71
CA TRP A 171 20.43 9.14 4.64
C TRP A 171 21.31 9.67 5.78
N PRO A 172 21.41 11.00 5.95
CA PRO A 172 22.33 11.55 6.93
C PRO A 172 21.89 11.33 8.37
N GLU A 173 22.83 10.99 9.16
CA GLU A 173 22.82 11.16 10.59
C GLU A 173 22.89 12.67 10.94
N PRO A 174 22.15 13.17 11.93
CA PRO A 174 21.29 12.49 12.90
C PRO A 174 19.80 12.45 12.54
N THR A 175 19.41 12.75 11.30
CA THR A 175 17.99 12.89 10.91
C THR A 175 17.33 11.56 10.57
N ARG A 176 18.12 10.48 10.42
CA ARG A 176 17.62 9.14 10.14
C ARG A 176 16.95 8.56 11.39
N PRO A 177 15.65 8.20 11.33
CA PRO A 177 15.01 7.52 12.45
C PRO A 177 15.59 6.13 12.68
N PRO A 178 15.47 5.58 13.90
CA PRO A 178 15.84 4.20 14.14
C PRO A 178 14.98 3.25 13.29
N ASP A 179 15.61 2.22 12.78
CA ASP A 179 14.98 1.11 12.09
C ASP A 179 15.12 -0.17 12.93
N ASP A 180 14.18 -1.11 12.77
CA ASP A 180 14.17 -2.41 13.43
C ASP A 180 14.27 -2.31 14.97
N VAL A 181 13.29 -1.64 15.56
CA VAL A 181 13.19 -1.45 17.01
C VAL A 181 12.18 -2.40 17.65
N ALA A 182 12.36 -2.72 18.94
CA ALA A 182 11.34 -3.42 19.70
C ALA A 182 10.07 -2.55 19.81
N VAL A 183 8.89 -3.19 19.83
CA VAL A 183 7.66 -2.46 20.16
C VAL A 183 7.79 -1.92 21.58
N PRO A 184 7.68 -0.59 21.78
CA PRO A 184 7.74 -0.03 23.12
C PRO A 184 6.55 -0.49 23.97
N ALA A 185 6.76 -0.62 25.28
CA ALA A 185 5.65 -0.62 26.22
C ALA A 185 4.91 0.74 26.17
N SER A 186 3.72 0.83 26.74
CA SER A 186 2.89 2.05 26.67
C SER A 186 3.56 3.33 27.19
N ASP A 187 4.57 3.18 28.05
CA ASP A 187 5.42 4.25 28.61
C ASP A 187 6.73 4.47 27.81
N GLY A 188 7.04 3.60 26.86
CA GLY A 188 8.26 3.67 26.04
C GLY A 188 8.16 4.52 24.78
N TRP A 189 7.01 5.06 24.45
CA TRP A 189 6.80 5.89 23.26
C TRP A 189 7.65 7.16 23.21
N PRO A 190 7.93 7.86 24.35
CA PRO A 190 8.82 9.01 24.33
C PRO A 190 10.19 8.73 23.73
N ALA A 191 10.79 7.57 24.01
CA ALA A 191 12.09 7.20 23.46
C ALA A 191 12.08 7.10 21.94
N LEU A 192 11.00 6.57 21.33
CA LEU A 192 10.83 6.51 19.88
C LEU A 192 10.68 7.90 19.25
N ALA A 193 10.15 8.87 20.02
CA ALA A 193 10.07 10.27 19.63
C ALA A 193 11.35 11.08 19.90
N GLY A 194 12.45 10.43 20.34
CA GLY A 194 13.72 11.09 20.68
C GLY A 194 13.74 11.79 22.04
N MET A 195 12.83 11.42 22.95
CA MET A 195 12.72 11.99 24.30
C MET A 195 13.19 10.97 25.33
N THR A 196 14.23 11.31 26.10
CA THR A 196 14.91 10.38 27.04
C THR A 196 14.74 10.76 28.51
N GLY A 197 13.98 11.83 28.80
CA GLY A 197 13.70 12.28 30.16
C GLY A 197 12.77 11.35 30.95
N PRO A 198 12.62 11.58 32.26
CA PRO A 198 11.68 10.83 33.08
C PRO A 198 10.26 10.92 32.58
N VAL A 199 9.54 9.80 32.56
CA VAL A 199 8.19 9.70 32.02
C VAL A 199 7.16 9.68 33.15
N THR A 200 6.11 10.49 33.01
CA THR A 200 4.91 10.48 33.85
C THR A 200 3.67 10.36 32.98
N VAL A 201 2.66 9.62 33.45
CA VAL A 201 1.39 9.49 32.74
C VAL A 201 0.34 10.35 33.42
N ARG A 202 -0.29 11.24 32.67
CA ARG A 202 -1.41 12.04 33.17
C ARG A 202 -2.65 11.16 33.34
N PRO A 203 -3.31 11.16 34.51
CA PRO A 203 -4.57 10.46 34.67
C PRO A 203 -5.64 10.95 33.68
N GLY A 204 -6.37 10.03 33.09
CA GLY A 204 -7.50 10.31 32.21
C GLY A 204 -8.74 9.53 32.63
N PRO A 205 -9.92 9.78 32.02
CA PRO A 205 -11.15 9.06 32.32
C PRO A 205 -11.10 7.62 31.82
N ASP A 206 -11.75 6.69 32.55
CA ASP A 206 -11.92 5.29 32.16
C ASP A 206 -13.04 5.14 31.11
N VAL A 207 -12.93 5.87 30.02
CA VAL A 207 -13.92 5.90 28.93
C VAL A 207 -13.22 5.65 27.59
N VAL A 208 -13.79 4.75 26.80
CA VAL A 208 -13.35 4.52 25.43
C VAL A 208 -13.93 5.63 24.56
N PRO A 209 -13.10 6.39 23.80
CA PRO A 209 -13.60 7.40 22.87
C PRO A 209 -14.51 6.79 21.79
N ALA A 210 -15.60 7.50 21.48
CA ALA A 210 -16.52 7.08 20.42
C ALA A 210 -15.97 7.32 19.00
N THR A 211 -15.10 8.31 18.85
CA THR A 211 -14.52 8.69 17.55
C THR A 211 -13.04 8.99 17.68
N PHE A 212 -12.32 8.80 16.59
CA PHE A 212 -10.89 9.06 16.49
C PHE A 212 -10.66 10.05 15.33
N PRO A 213 -9.85 11.10 15.51
CA PRO A 213 -9.60 12.11 14.47
C PRO A 213 -8.63 11.65 13.37
N TRP A 214 -8.15 10.42 13.49
CA TRP A 214 -7.24 9.80 12.53
C TRP A 214 -7.68 8.37 12.23
N ARG A 215 -7.19 7.82 11.13
CA ARG A 215 -7.34 6.40 10.80
C ARG A 215 -5.99 5.82 10.40
N PRO A 216 -5.71 4.55 10.72
CA PRO A 216 -4.52 3.88 10.21
C PRO A 216 -4.60 3.76 8.69
N PRO A 217 -3.44 3.76 7.98
CA PRO A 217 -3.43 3.53 6.55
C PRO A 217 -3.84 2.09 6.24
N HIS A 218 -4.67 1.94 5.21
CA HIS A 218 -5.13 0.66 4.71
C HIS A 218 -4.67 0.49 3.26
N PRO A 219 -3.87 -0.53 2.93
CA PRO A 219 -3.63 -0.92 1.55
C PRO A 219 -4.94 -1.09 0.78
N LEU A 220 -4.89 -0.94 -0.54
CA LEU A 220 -6.06 -1.15 -1.37
C LEU A 220 -6.68 -2.52 -1.07
N ARG A 221 -8.00 -2.55 -0.98
CA ARG A 221 -8.80 -3.77 -0.92
C ARG A 221 -9.75 -3.80 -2.11
N PRO A 222 -10.08 -4.99 -2.63
CA PRO A 222 -10.97 -5.07 -3.76
C PRO A 222 -12.36 -4.54 -3.38
N ARG A 223 -12.88 -3.63 -4.19
CA ARG A 223 -14.18 -3.04 -3.96
C ARG A 223 -15.23 -3.73 -4.82
N HIS A 224 -16.22 -4.34 -4.19
CA HIS A 224 -17.32 -5.04 -4.90
C HIS A 224 -16.85 -6.15 -5.86
N ILE A 225 -15.69 -6.75 -5.63
CA ILE A 225 -15.08 -7.71 -6.56
C ILE A 225 -16.00 -8.91 -6.83
N GLU A 226 -16.77 -9.35 -5.83
CA GLU A 226 -17.76 -10.44 -5.99
C GLU A 226 -18.83 -10.08 -7.03
N LYS A 227 -19.23 -8.81 -7.06
CA LYS A 227 -20.18 -8.30 -8.05
C LYS A 227 -19.54 -8.16 -9.44
N VAL A 228 -18.29 -7.71 -9.48
CA VAL A 228 -17.51 -7.56 -10.73
C VAL A 228 -17.32 -8.91 -11.44
N VAL A 229 -17.18 -10.02 -10.68
CA VAL A 229 -17.02 -11.37 -11.25
C VAL A 229 -18.31 -12.21 -11.21
N THR A 230 -19.45 -11.56 -11.16
CA THR A 230 -20.78 -12.22 -11.20
C THR A 230 -21.59 -11.74 -12.40
N ASP A 231 -21.95 -12.69 -13.27
CA ASP A 231 -22.80 -12.44 -14.44
C ASP A 231 -24.15 -11.83 -14.05
N GLY A 232 -24.61 -10.83 -14.81
CA GLY A 232 -25.86 -10.13 -14.55
C GLY A 232 -25.80 -9.11 -13.40
N SER A 233 -24.71 -8.97 -12.68
CA SER A 233 -24.54 -7.90 -11.69
C SER A 233 -24.65 -6.53 -12.35
N ARG A 234 -25.24 -5.57 -11.64
CA ARG A 234 -25.53 -4.24 -12.17
C ARG A 234 -24.81 -3.18 -11.38
N PHE A 235 -24.29 -2.18 -12.09
CA PHE A 235 -23.62 -1.02 -11.54
C PHE A 235 -24.28 0.26 -12.05
N ARG A 236 -24.45 1.24 -11.17
CA ARG A 236 -24.94 2.58 -11.50
C ARG A 236 -23.76 3.55 -11.50
N THR A 237 -23.50 4.16 -12.63
CA THR A 237 -22.49 5.21 -12.80
C THR A 237 -22.93 6.52 -12.16
N GLN A 238 -22.01 7.44 -11.93
CA GLN A 238 -22.31 8.78 -11.35
C GLN A 238 -23.31 9.58 -12.16
N ASN A 239 -23.37 9.39 -13.49
CA ASN A 239 -24.34 10.03 -14.37
C ASN A 239 -25.71 9.31 -14.43
N GLY A 240 -25.92 8.31 -13.54
CA GLY A 240 -27.18 7.58 -13.38
C GLY A 240 -27.42 6.42 -14.36
N ARG A 241 -26.51 6.16 -15.30
CA ARG A 241 -26.63 5.03 -16.22
C ARG A 241 -26.41 3.72 -15.48
N VAL A 242 -27.14 2.68 -15.92
CA VAL A 242 -27.00 1.34 -15.37
C VAL A 242 -26.32 0.45 -16.37
N GLN A 243 -25.21 -0.13 -15.96
CA GLN A 243 -24.40 -1.05 -16.73
C GLN A 243 -24.50 -2.45 -16.10
N THR A 244 -24.37 -3.49 -16.90
CA THR A 244 -24.51 -4.88 -16.47
C THR A 244 -23.23 -5.65 -16.74
N ILE A 245 -22.78 -6.44 -15.78
CA ILE A 245 -21.65 -7.37 -15.97
C ILE A 245 -22.10 -8.53 -16.86
N LYS A 246 -21.33 -8.79 -17.91
CA LYS A 246 -21.48 -9.92 -18.81
C LYS A 246 -20.27 -10.83 -18.69
N ARG A 247 -20.49 -12.08 -18.34
CA ARG A 247 -19.47 -13.12 -18.34
C ARG A 247 -19.24 -13.65 -19.74
N VAL A 248 -18.00 -13.72 -20.17
CA VAL A 248 -17.54 -14.32 -21.42
C VAL A 248 -16.58 -15.44 -21.10
N PRO A 249 -16.95 -16.72 -21.28
CA PRO A 249 -16.05 -17.85 -21.08
C PRO A 249 -14.87 -17.79 -22.05
N ALA A 250 -13.64 -17.81 -21.56
CA ALA A 250 -12.42 -17.81 -22.34
C ALA A 250 -11.77 -19.21 -22.46
N GLY A 251 -12.51 -20.25 -22.08
CA GLY A 251 -12.02 -21.63 -22.06
C GLY A 251 -11.23 -21.95 -20.80
N THR A 252 -10.09 -22.57 -20.95
CA THR A 252 -9.23 -22.99 -19.81
C THR A 252 -7.81 -22.52 -20.02
N ILE A 253 -7.04 -22.40 -18.93
CA ILE A 253 -5.60 -22.19 -18.93
C ILE A 253 -4.90 -23.39 -18.30
N ARG A 254 -3.89 -23.92 -18.95
CA ARG A 254 -3.05 -25.01 -18.43
C ARG A 254 -1.89 -24.42 -17.64
N LEU A 255 -1.76 -24.82 -16.39
CA LEU A 255 -0.71 -24.43 -15.47
C LEU A 255 0.11 -25.66 -15.03
N PRO A 256 1.01 -26.20 -15.88
CA PRO A 256 1.77 -27.40 -15.56
C PRO A 256 2.77 -27.21 -14.40
N SER A 257 3.24 -25.99 -14.12
CA SER A 257 4.04 -25.72 -12.94
C SER A 257 3.20 -25.29 -11.72
N GLY A 258 1.93 -24.96 -11.94
CA GLY A 258 1.06 -24.40 -10.91
C GLY A 258 1.38 -22.96 -10.54
N LYS A 259 2.25 -22.27 -11.27
CA LYS A 259 2.68 -20.89 -11.02
C LYS A 259 2.12 -19.97 -12.10
N LEU A 260 1.11 -19.20 -11.72
CA LEU A 260 0.51 -18.19 -12.59
C LEU A 260 1.41 -16.95 -12.67
N LEU A 261 1.67 -16.53 -13.89
CA LEU A 261 2.34 -15.27 -14.22
C LEU A 261 1.32 -14.35 -14.88
N VAL A 262 1.33 -13.08 -14.47
CA VAL A 262 0.51 -12.02 -15.06
C VAL A 262 1.43 -10.87 -15.44
N ALA A 263 1.47 -10.50 -16.72
CA ALA A 263 2.32 -9.42 -17.21
C ALA A 263 1.75 -8.80 -18.49
N ASP A 264 2.23 -7.63 -18.85
CA ASP A 264 2.04 -7.09 -20.20
C ASP A 264 2.64 -8.06 -21.23
N PRO A 265 1.91 -8.47 -22.27
CA PRO A 265 2.42 -9.41 -23.28
C PRO A 265 3.68 -8.90 -24.00
N GLY A 266 3.84 -7.57 -24.14
CA GLY A 266 5.05 -6.95 -24.69
C GLY A 266 6.30 -7.18 -23.84
N TRP A 267 6.15 -7.53 -22.56
CA TRP A 267 7.26 -7.72 -21.63
C TRP A 267 7.54 -9.16 -21.25
N LEU A 268 6.85 -10.14 -21.84
CA LEU A 268 7.12 -11.57 -21.56
C LEU A 268 8.57 -11.97 -21.86
N HIS A 269 9.22 -11.29 -22.83
CA HIS A 269 10.62 -11.50 -23.17
C HIS A 269 11.61 -11.13 -22.06
N THR A 270 11.19 -10.32 -21.08
CA THR A 270 12.03 -9.93 -19.93
C THR A 270 12.08 -10.97 -18.82
N ASP A 271 11.41 -12.11 -19.01
CA ASP A 271 11.30 -13.22 -18.04
C ASP A 271 10.69 -12.73 -16.69
N PRO A 272 9.47 -12.17 -16.71
CA PRO A 272 8.86 -11.64 -15.51
C PRO A 272 8.60 -12.73 -14.47
N GLU A 273 8.55 -12.33 -13.20
CA GLU A 273 8.34 -13.24 -12.08
C GLU A 273 6.87 -13.69 -11.96
N PRO A 274 6.60 -14.95 -11.62
CA PRO A 274 5.26 -15.43 -11.33
C PRO A 274 4.77 -14.94 -9.98
N LEU A 275 3.46 -15.04 -9.76
CA LEU A 275 2.87 -14.84 -8.45
C LEU A 275 3.42 -15.89 -7.46
N THR A 276 3.61 -15.49 -6.20
CA THR A 276 4.07 -16.39 -5.13
C THR A 276 3.05 -17.46 -4.76
N ALA A 277 1.76 -17.15 -4.96
CA ALA A 277 0.68 -18.09 -4.73
C ALA A 277 0.67 -19.16 -5.81
N THR A 278 0.80 -20.43 -5.39
CA THR A 278 0.84 -21.59 -6.28
C THR A 278 -0.43 -22.43 -6.15
N VAL A 279 -0.78 -23.10 -7.24
CA VAL A 279 -1.88 -24.06 -7.30
C VAL A 279 -1.34 -25.44 -7.72
N SER A 280 -2.14 -26.48 -7.60
CA SER A 280 -1.73 -27.78 -8.16
C SER A 280 -1.55 -27.68 -9.66
N PRO A 281 -0.59 -28.41 -10.28
CA PRO A 281 -0.56 -28.53 -11.73
C PRO A 281 -1.91 -28.99 -12.28
N GLY A 282 -2.41 -28.30 -13.32
CA GLY A 282 -3.76 -28.61 -13.83
C GLY A 282 -4.23 -27.67 -14.93
N GLU A 283 -5.50 -27.83 -15.25
CA GLU A 283 -6.23 -27.02 -16.21
C GLU A 283 -7.38 -26.31 -15.50
N TYR A 284 -7.49 -24.99 -15.68
CA TYR A 284 -8.36 -24.12 -14.91
C TYR A 284 -9.25 -23.28 -15.80
N PRO A 285 -10.58 -23.21 -15.54
CA PRO A 285 -11.50 -22.36 -16.27
C PRO A 285 -11.11 -20.88 -16.18
N VAL A 286 -11.22 -20.18 -17.31
CA VAL A 286 -10.99 -18.73 -17.42
C VAL A 286 -12.24 -18.06 -17.91
N ASP A 287 -12.65 -17.00 -17.20
CA ASP A 287 -13.75 -16.14 -17.57
C ASP A 287 -13.27 -14.69 -17.67
N VAL A 288 -13.70 -14.00 -18.70
CA VAL A 288 -13.55 -12.55 -18.85
C VAL A 288 -14.89 -11.89 -18.53
N PHE A 289 -14.82 -10.78 -17.82
CA PHE A 289 -16.00 -10.01 -17.43
C PHE A 289 -15.97 -8.65 -18.10
N GLU A 290 -17.07 -8.30 -18.75
CA GLU A 290 -17.25 -7.05 -19.47
C GLU A 290 -18.36 -6.22 -18.81
N LEU A 291 -18.20 -4.92 -18.79
CA LEU A 291 -19.24 -4.00 -18.44
C LEU A 291 -19.99 -3.62 -19.71
N ALA A 292 -21.26 -4.00 -19.78
CA ALA A 292 -22.13 -3.80 -20.94
C ALA A 292 -23.17 -2.69 -20.66
N GLU A 293 -23.36 -1.81 -21.64
CA GLU A 293 -24.40 -0.79 -21.63
C GLU A 293 -25.32 -1.04 -22.83
N ASP A 294 -26.65 -1.08 -22.62
CA ASP A 294 -27.64 -1.37 -23.63
C ASP A 294 -27.36 -2.63 -24.48
N GLY A 295 -26.78 -3.66 -23.82
CA GLY A 295 -26.43 -4.93 -24.44
C GLY A 295 -25.15 -4.91 -25.28
N LYS A 296 -24.46 -3.79 -25.38
CA LYS A 296 -23.15 -3.67 -26.02
C LYS A 296 -22.06 -3.69 -24.99
N SER A 297 -21.04 -4.54 -25.18
CA SER A 297 -19.84 -4.54 -24.36
C SER A 297 -19.06 -3.24 -24.57
N ALA A 298 -18.66 -2.61 -23.46
CA ALA A 298 -17.91 -1.36 -23.49
C ALA A 298 -16.49 -1.52 -22.98
N TRP A 299 -16.31 -2.27 -21.86
CA TRP A 299 -15.03 -2.36 -21.18
C TRP A 299 -14.83 -3.74 -20.54
N THR A 300 -13.65 -4.31 -20.68
CA THR A 300 -13.23 -5.45 -19.85
C THR A 300 -12.95 -4.93 -18.42
N VAL A 301 -13.57 -5.55 -17.44
CA VAL A 301 -13.47 -5.14 -16.03
C VAL A 301 -12.66 -6.11 -15.19
N ALA A 302 -12.64 -7.39 -15.53
CA ALA A 302 -11.88 -8.41 -14.84
C ALA A 302 -11.63 -9.65 -15.70
N CYS A 303 -10.62 -10.43 -15.31
CA CYS A 303 -10.41 -11.80 -15.77
C CYS A 303 -10.22 -12.72 -14.56
N ARG A 304 -10.98 -13.82 -14.51
CA ARG A 304 -10.93 -14.80 -13.42
C ARG A 304 -10.40 -16.14 -13.89
N VAL A 305 -9.41 -16.66 -13.16
CA VAL A 305 -8.99 -18.07 -13.24
C VAL A 305 -9.59 -18.79 -12.04
N THR A 306 -10.50 -19.73 -12.27
CA THR A 306 -11.17 -20.49 -11.22
C THR A 306 -10.36 -21.73 -10.87
N VAL A 307 -9.91 -21.84 -9.60
CA VAL A 307 -9.11 -22.96 -9.08
C VAL A 307 -9.99 -23.98 -8.37
N LYS A 308 -10.95 -23.51 -7.57
CA LYS A 308 -11.88 -24.33 -6.82
C LYS A 308 -13.27 -23.74 -6.93
N ASP A 309 -14.24 -24.55 -7.34
CA ASP A 309 -15.66 -24.15 -7.39
C ASP A 309 -16.25 -24.19 -5.97
N ALA A 310 -15.96 -23.14 -5.21
CA ALA A 310 -16.46 -22.95 -3.84
C ALA A 310 -16.59 -21.44 -3.55
N PRO A 311 -17.48 -21.06 -2.63
CA PRO A 311 -17.65 -19.66 -2.24
C PRO A 311 -16.34 -19.03 -1.72
N VAL A 312 -16.01 -17.85 -2.23
CA VAL A 312 -14.92 -17.03 -1.73
C VAL A 312 -15.37 -16.32 -0.45
N THR A 313 -14.54 -16.36 0.58
CA THR A 313 -14.84 -15.75 1.90
C THR A 313 -13.90 -14.60 2.25
N SER A 314 -12.72 -14.52 1.60
CA SER A 314 -11.77 -13.43 1.79
C SER A 314 -10.94 -13.20 0.53
N TRP A 315 -10.32 -12.03 0.46
CA TRP A 315 -9.49 -11.59 -0.66
C TRP A 315 -8.14 -11.12 -0.17
N ASP A 316 -7.08 -11.67 -0.77
CA ASP A 316 -5.71 -11.24 -0.57
C ASP A 316 -5.17 -10.60 -1.86
N LEU A 317 -4.21 -9.69 -1.73
CA LEU A 317 -3.45 -9.21 -2.87
C LEU A 317 -2.44 -10.29 -3.30
N ALA A 318 -2.41 -10.62 -4.58
CA ALA A 318 -1.36 -11.50 -5.12
C ALA A 318 -0.02 -10.76 -5.14
N LEU A 319 1.01 -11.41 -4.61
CA LEU A 319 2.35 -10.83 -4.46
C LEU A 319 3.37 -11.54 -5.35
N LEU A 320 4.38 -10.82 -5.77
CA LEU A 320 5.62 -11.34 -6.34
C LEU A 320 6.61 -11.68 -5.22
N GLU A 321 7.66 -12.44 -5.52
CA GLU A 321 8.68 -12.78 -4.54
C GLU A 321 9.35 -11.52 -3.96
N GLY A 322 9.59 -11.53 -2.67
CA GLY A 322 10.18 -10.41 -1.93
C GLY A 322 9.25 -9.25 -1.65
N ARG A 323 8.02 -9.23 -2.17
CA ARG A 323 7.02 -8.21 -1.84
C ARG A 323 6.24 -8.59 -0.59
N HIS A 324 5.88 -7.59 0.21
CA HIS A 324 5.09 -7.78 1.43
C HIS A 324 4.02 -6.69 1.55
N GLU A 325 2.79 -7.04 1.97
CA GLU A 325 1.70 -6.04 2.12
C GLU A 325 2.05 -4.92 3.09
N LEU A 326 2.94 -5.15 4.06
CA LEU A 326 3.41 -4.12 4.99
C LEU A 326 4.24 -3.01 4.34
N ASP A 327 4.68 -3.21 3.09
CA ASP A 327 5.33 -2.17 2.28
C ASP A 327 4.32 -1.25 1.56
N LEU A 328 3.02 -1.47 1.79
CA LEU A 328 1.96 -0.68 1.17
C LEU A 328 1.40 0.38 2.13
N GLY A 329 1.20 1.58 1.61
CA GLY A 329 0.53 2.68 2.28
C GLY A 329 -0.99 2.67 2.07
N ASP A 330 -1.62 3.80 2.40
CA ASP A 330 -3.05 3.98 2.26
C ASP A 330 -3.46 3.97 0.78
N GLY A 331 -4.39 3.07 0.41
CA GLY A 331 -4.86 2.90 -0.96
C GLY A 331 -3.83 2.33 -1.94
N GLU A 332 -2.62 1.99 -1.50
CA GLU A 332 -1.58 1.42 -2.35
C GLU A 332 -1.78 -0.08 -2.56
N PHE A 333 -1.25 -0.58 -3.66
CA PHE A 333 -1.21 -2.00 -4.02
C PHE A 333 0.01 -2.32 -4.88
N PHE A 334 0.42 -3.56 -4.90
CA PHE A 334 1.32 -4.07 -5.93
C PHE A 334 0.50 -4.48 -7.14
N GLY A 335 0.75 -3.84 -8.26
CA GLY A 335 0.05 -4.12 -9.50
C GLY A 335 1.00 -4.62 -10.58
N ASN A 336 0.40 -5.14 -11.64
CA ASN A 336 1.10 -5.54 -12.85
C ASN A 336 1.09 -4.35 -13.81
N PRO A 337 2.25 -3.77 -14.15
CA PRO A 337 2.31 -2.62 -15.03
C PRO A 337 1.94 -3.00 -16.45
N VAL A 338 1.29 -2.08 -17.17
CA VAL A 338 0.76 -2.24 -18.53
C VAL A 338 1.11 -1.03 -19.37
N ASP A 339 1.67 -1.28 -20.54
CA ASP A 339 2.06 -0.28 -21.55
C ASP A 339 1.40 -0.56 -22.92
N THR A 340 0.76 -1.72 -23.08
CA THR A 340 0.05 -2.12 -24.30
C THR A 340 -1.46 -2.14 -24.11
N ALA A 341 -1.98 -1.58 -23.02
CA ALA A 341 -3.37 -1.71 -22.60
C ALA A 341 -3.89 -3.16 -22.56
N THR A 342 -3.00 -4.17 -22.45
CA THR A 342 -3.35 -5.58 -22.38
C THR A 342 -2.58 -6.29 -21.27
N LEU A 343 -3.16 -7.36 -20.70
CA LEU A 343 -2.48 -8.25 -19.75
C LEU A 343 -2.57 -9.70 -20.21
N ALA A 344 -1.47 -10.41 -20.05
CA ALA A 344 -1.34 -11.82 -20.35
C ALA A 344 -1.32 -12.64 -19.08
N LEU A 345 -2.00 -13.79 -19.11
CA LEU A 345 -1.95 -14.84 -18.10
C LEU A 345 -1.27 -16.06 -18.72
N VAL A 346 -0.24 -16.59 -18.06
CA VAL A 346 0.53 -17.74 -18.56
C VAL A 346 1.12 -18.51 -17.37
N ASP A 347 1.39 -19.81 -17.56
CA ASP A 347 2.23 -20.55 -16.61
C ASP A 347 3.69 -20.16 -16.76
N GLN A 348 4.43 -20.06 -15.64
CA GLN A 348 5.87 -19.74 -15.66
C GLN A 348 6.67 -20.63 -16.61
N ALA A 349 6.33 -21.91 -16.71
CA ALA A 349 7.03 -22.85 -17.57
C ALA A 349 6.89 -22.54 -19.07
N GLY A 350 5.85 -21.78 -19.45
CA GLY A 350 5.53 -21.45 -20.83
C GLY A 350 5.93 -20.05 -21.27
N VAL A 351 6.42 -19.19 -20.37
CA VAL A 351 6.65 -17.76 -20.67
C VAL A 351 7.56 -17.55 -21.89
N LYS A 352 8.58 -18.39 -22.06
CA LYS A 352 9.54 -18.35 -23.18
C LYS A 352 9.07 -19.05 -24.45
N ALA A 353 7.94 -19.73 -24.40
CA ALA A 353 7.42 -20.44 -25.55
C ALA A 353 6.72 -19.53 -26.57
N PHE A 354 6.20 -18.39 -26.11
CA PHE A 354 5.43 -17.45 -26.92
C PHE A 354 6.33 -16.32 -27.46
N GLN A 355 6.45 -16.26 -28.80
CA GLN A 355 7.25 -15.22 -29.45
C GLN A 355 6.40 -13.98 -29.69
N GLN A 356 7.02 -12.78 -29.63
CA GLN A 356 6.30 -11.52 -29.82
C GLN A 356 5.53 -11.46 -31.15
N ALA A 357 6.11 -11.96 -32.22
CA ALA A 357 5.44 -11.99 -33.52
C ALA A 357 4.14 -12.81 -33.54
N ASP A 358 4.09 -13.92 -32.76
CA ASP A 358 2.87 -14.74 -32.64
C ASP A 358 1.80 -14.02 -31.80
N ILE A 359 2.25 -13.30 -30.75
CA ILE A 359 1.41 -12.46 -29.90
C ILE A 359 0.80 -11.33 -30.73
N ASP A 360 1.62 -10.60 -31.48
CA ASP A 360 1.19 -9.49 -32.34
C ASP A 360 0.19 -9.97 -33.40
N ALA A 361 0.44 -11.11 -33.99
CA ALA A 361 -0.48 -11.72 -34.97
C ALA A 361 -1.81 -12.13 -34.33
N ALA A 362 -1.78 -12.70 -33.13
CA ALA A 362 -2.99 -13.10 -32.41
C ALA A 362 -3.82 -11.91 -31.96
N THR A 363 -3.17 -10.79 -31.58
CA THR A 363 -3.83 -9.58 -31.05
C THR A 363 -4.19 -8.55 -32.13
N ALA A 364 -3.93 -8.82 -33.42
CA ALA A 364 -4.20 -7.91 -34.52
C ALA A 364 -5.69 -7.60 -34.74
N GLY A 365 -6.61 -8.37 -34.14
CA GLY A 365 -8.06 -8.21 -34.25
C GLY A 365 -8.71 -7.74 -32.95
N GLU A 366 -9.88 -7.11 -33.09
CA GLU A 366 -10.72 -6.77 -31.93
C GLU A 366 -11.38 -8.03 -31.36
N ALA A 367 -11.03 -8.41 -30.13
CA ALA A 367 -11.66 -9.52 -29.42
C ALA A 367 -11.67 -9.24 -27.91
N VAL A 368 -12.59 -9.88 -27.18
CA VAL A 368 -12.71 -9.79 -25.72
C VAL A 368 -11.50 -10.41 -25.03
N PHE A 369 -10.89 -11.41 -25.68
CA PHE A 369 -9.63 -12.03 -25.26
C PHE A 369 -8.97 -12.70 -26.47
N HIS A 370 -7.66 -12.94 -26.36
CA HIS A 370 -6.90 -13.74 -27.32
C HIS A 370 -6.28 -14.93 -26.62
N ARG A 371 -6.08 -16.02 -27.35
CA ARG A 371 -5.49 -17.24 -26.79
C ARG A 371 -4.49 -17.86 -27.74
N LEU A 372 -3.33 -18.21 -27.22
CA LEU A 372 -2.31 -19.02 -27.85
C LEU A 372 -2.07 -20.28 -27.02
N ALA A 373 -1.67 -21.35 -27.66
CA ALA A 373 -1.34 -22.61 -26.99
C ALA A 373 0.01 -23.11 -27.49
N ASP A 374 0.89 -23.53 -26.54
CA ASP A 374 2.11 -24.23 -26.89
C ASP A 374 2.01 -25.72 -26.49
N PRO A 375 1.94 -26.63 -27.45
CA PRO A 375 1.83 -28.05 -27.16
C PRO A 375 3.13 -28.67 -26.60
N LYS A 376 4.29 -27.99 -26.77
CA LYS A 376 5.58 -28.49 -26.28
C LYS A 376 5.72 -28.36 -24.78
N THR A 377 5.37 -27.20 -24.26
CA THR A 377 5.37 -26.92 -22.81
C THR A 377 4.07 -27.33 -22.14
N GLY A 378 3.01 -27.58 -22.93
CA GLY A 378 1.66 -27.85 -22.42
C GLY A 378 1.01 -26.62 -21.76
N THR A 379 1.42 -25.42 -22.14
CA THR A 379 0.93 -24.16 -21.57
C THR A 379 0.01 -23.42 -22.53
N ASP A 380 -0.80 -22.52 -21.98
CA ASP A 380 -1.61 -21.56 -22.72
C ASP A 380 -1.21 -20.13 -22.32
N LEU A 381 -1.34 -19.20 -23.27
CA LEU A 381 -1.27 -17.77 -23.06
C LEU A 381 -2.68 -17.20 -23.31
N VAL A 382 -3.24 -16.56 -22.29
CA VAL A 382 -4.52 -15.86 -22.41
C VAL A 382 -4.24 -14.36 -22.30
N ILE A 383 -4.57 -13.59 -23.32
CA ILE A 383 -4.34 -12.15 -23.38
C ILE A 383 -5.71 -11.46 -23.27
N VAL A 384 -5.82 -10.56 -22.33
CA VAL A 384 -7.06 -9.83 -22.02
C VAL A 384 -6.85 -8.35 -22.24
N PRO A 385 -7.55 -7.71 -23.17
CA PRO A 385 -7.52 -6.26 -23.33
C PRO A 385 -8.04 -5.56 -22.08
N GLY A 386 -7.29 -4.60 -21.57
CA GLY A 386 -7.71 -3.64 -20.57
C GLY A 386 -8.31 -2.39 -21.21
N TRP A 387 -8.49 -1.36 -20.41
CA TRP A 387 -9.08 -0.11 -20.91
C TRP A 387 -8.03 1.01 -21.09
N SER A 388 -6.85 0.90 -20.49
CA SER A 388 -5.74 1.87 -20.65
C SER A 388 -4.42 1.28 -20.13
N ASP A 389 -3.34 1.99 -20.38
CA ASP A 389 -2.08 1.81 -19.68
C ASP A 389 -2.27 2.11 -18.20
N GLY A 390 -1.43 1.49 -17.36
CA GLY A 390 -1.53 1.65 -15.92
C GLY A 390 -0.89 0.51 -15.14
N SER A 391 -1.44 0.25 -13.95
CA SER A 391 -1.04 -0.87 -13.10
C SER A 391 -2.28 -1.49 -12.47
N TYR A 392 -2.40 -2.81 -12.58
CA TYR A 392 -3.62 -3.52 -12.19
C TYR A 392 -3.31 -4.62 -11.17
N PRO A 393 -4.09 -4.70 -10.06
CA PRO A 393 -3.92 -5.73 -9.05
C PRO A 393 -4.45 -7.08 -9.55
N VAL A 394 -3.85 -8.14 -8.98
CA VAL A 394 -4.43 -9.48 -9.00
C VAL A 394 -4.86 -9.84 -7.59
N TRP A 395 -6.10 -10.25 -7.45
CA TRP A 395 -6.66 -10.68 -6.18
C TRP A 395 -6.73 -12.20 -6.10
N ILE A 396 -6.43 -12.75 -4.93
CA ILE A 396 -6.60 -14.17 -4.61
C ILE A 396 -7.86 -14.31 -3.78
N GLY A 397 -8.90 -14.93 -4.36
CA GLY A 397 -10.10 -15.32 -3.63
C GLY A 397 -9.84 -16.58 -2.81
N ARG A 398 -10.04 -16.50 -1.48
CA ARG A 398 -9.90 -17.64 -0.58
C ARG A 398 -11.25 -18.24 -0.22
N THR A 399 -11.32 -19.55 -0.20
CA THR A 399 -12.49 -20.30 0.28
C THR A 399 -12.48 -20.42 1.81
N GLY A 400 -13.59 -20.84 2.42
CA GLY A 400 -13.74 -20.91 3.87
C GLY A 400 -12.73 -21.82 4.59
N ASP A 401 -12.07 -22.72 3.87
CA ASP A 401 -10.96 -23.57 4.35
C ASP A 401 -9.57 -22.95 4.11
N GLY A 402 -9.53 -21.70 3.62
CA GLY A 402 -8.29 -20.95 3.34
C GLY A 402 -7.61 -21.33 2.02
N ALA A 403 -8.15 -22.30 1.24
CA ALA A 403 -7.59 -22.67 -0.05
C ALA A 403 -7.80 -21.55 -1.11
N ILE A 404 -7.00 -21.55 -2.17
CA ILE A 404 -7.20 -20.66 -3.30
C ILE A 404 -8.45 -21.11 -4.06
N GLY A 405 -9.46 -20.26 -4.13
CA GLY A 405 -10.67 -20.45 -4.92
C GLY A 405 -10.50 -19.91 -6.34
N CYS A 406 -9.87 -18.76 -6.48
CA CYS A 406 -9.63 -18.13 -7.79
C CYS A 406 -8.51 -17.09 -7.73
N PHE A 407 -8.00 -16.73 -8.91
CA PHE A 407 -7.28 -15.48 -9.14
C PHE A 407 -8.18 -14.54 -9.94
N VAL A 408 -8.18 -13.27 -9.61
CA VAL A 408 -8.93 -12.24 -10.34
C VAL A 408 -7.99 -11.10 -10.70
N LEU A 409 -7.69 -10.95 -11.99
CA LEU A 409 -7.10 -9.75 -12.54
C LEU A 409 -8.20 -8.69 -12.59
N ASP A 410 -8.01 -7.58 -11.91
CA ASP A 410 -9.01 -6.52 -11.73
C ASP A 410 -8.56 -5.23 -12.41
N PHE A 411 -9.28 -4.83 -13.45
CA PHE A 411 -9.01 -3.57 -14.17
C PHE A 411 -9.59 -2.34 -13.46
N ARG A 412 -10.26 -2.51 -12.31
CA ARG A 412 -10.81 -1.45 -11.45
C ARG A 412 -11.77 -0.49 -12.15
N VAL A 413 -12.32 -0.86 -13.30
CA VAL A 413 -13.16 0.03 -14.12
C VAL A 413 -14.38 0.58 -13.36
N PRO A 414 -15.20 -0.24 -12.65
CA PRO A 414 -16.34 0.29 -11.91
C PRO A 414 -15.91 1.27 -10.82
N GLU A 415 -14.81 0.98 -10.09
CA GLU A 415 -14.29 1.83 -9.03
C GLU A 415 -13.80 3.17 -9.57
N LEU A 416 -12.97 3.15 -10.62
CA LEU A 416 -12.42 4.36 -11.26
C LEU A 416 -13.52 5.22 -11.91
N ALA A 417 -14.60 4.60 -12.42
CA ALA A 417 -15.77 5.29 -12.91
C ALA A 417 -16.72 5.78 -11.79
N GLY A 418 -16.40 5.51 -10.51
CA GLY A 418 -17.25 5.83 -9.37
C GLY A 418 -18.62 5.16 -9.44
N ALA A 419 -18.68 3.95 -10.02
CA ALA A 419 -19.91 3.20 -10.17
C ALA A 419 -20.20 2.34 -8.93
N GLU A 420 -21.45 2.30 -8.50
CA GLU A 420 -21.90 1.55 -7.33
C GLU A 420 -22.85 0.41 -7.73
N PRO A 421 -22.80 -0.74 -7.03
CA PRO A 421 -23.75 -1.81 -7.25
C PRO A 421 -25.20 -1.37 -7.05
N VAL A 422 -26.12 -1.93 -7.87
CA VAL A 422 -27.55 -1.65 -7.81
C VAL A 422 -28.28 -2.86 -7.21
#